data_570856daf9793f18c60f0572d55a1fb4
#
_entry.id   570856daf9793f18c60f0572d55a1fb4
#
_cell.length_a   1.000
_cell.length_b   1.000
_cell.length_c   1.000
_cell.angle_alpha   90.00
_cell.angle_beta   90.00
_cell.angle_gamma   90.00
#
_symmetry.space_group_name_H-M   'P 1'
#
loop_
_entity.id
_entity.type
_entity.pdbx_description
1 polymer ?
#
loop_
_entity_poly.entity_id
_entity_poly.type
_entity_poly.pdbx_seq_one_letter_code
_entity_poly.pdbx_strand_id
1 'polypeptide(L)'
;LEKKFLQYTPNVEVQEAHITTYDGKNHTLKNIIASFSPDKNNRIALFAHWDSRHIADHDTENKNSPILGANDGGSGVGVLLEIARQFSKKNPKIGVDIILFDAEDYGDPNSSEPDSWCLGSQYWSKNPHKSNYHARYGILLDMVAAKNATFYWEGYSNYYAKPILEKIWKK
;
A
#
# COMPACT_ATOMS: atom_id res chain seq x y z
N LEU A 1 -4.26 8.15 -9.91
CA LEU A 1 -4.83 6.96 -9.24
C LEU A 1 -6.24 7.22 -8.72
N GLU A 2 -6.47 8.31 -7.96
CA GLU A 2 -7.80 8.71 -7.46
C GLU A 2 -8.88 8.66 -8.55
N LYS A 3 -8.70 9.41 -9.65
CA LYS A 3 -9.61 9.41 -10.81
C LYS A 3 -9.87 8.02 -11.40
N LYS A 4 -8.93 7.10 -11.26
CA LYS A 4 -9.08 5.73 -11.72
C LYS A 4 -9.97 4.93 -10.79
N PHE A 5 -9.80 5.04 -9.48
CA PHE A 5 -10.69 4.41 -8.51
C PHE A 5 -12.12 4.94 -8.58
N LEU A 6 -12.31 6.25 -8.82
CA LEU A 6 -13.64 6.86 -9.00
C LEU A 6 -14.44 6.26 -10.18
N GLN A 7 -13.78 5.59 -11.12
CA GLN A 7 -14.46 4.81 -12.16
C GLN A 7 -15.06 3.50 -11.63
N TYR A 8 -14.62 3.03 -10.47
CA TYR A 8 -14.98 1.72 -9.90
C TYR A 8 -15.84 1.81 -8.65
N THR A 9 -15.70 2.88 -7.87
CA THR A 9 -16.50 3.16 -6.67
C THR A 9 -16.58 4.67 -6.45
N PRO A 10 -17.74 5.20 -5.98
CA PRO A 10 -17.83 6.60 -5.56
C PRO A 10 -17.15 6.86 -4.20
N ASN A 11 -16.80 5.83 -3.44
CA ASN A 11 -16.26 5.94 -2.09
C ASN A 11 -14.74 5.99 -2.13
N VAL A 12 -14.20 7.08 -2.66
CA VAL A 12 -12.76 7.34 -2.73
C VAL A 12 -12.42 8.55 -1.88
N GLU A 13 -11.39 8.42 -1.07
CA GLU A 13 -10.85 9.49 -0.22
C GLU A 13 -9.36 9.63 -0.47
N VAL A 14 -8.87 10.87 -0.50
CA VAL A 14 -7.44 11.18 -0.47
C VAL A 14 -7.11 11.77 0.90
N GLN A 15 -6.35 11.02 1.69
CA GLN A 15 -5.88 11.48 2.98
C GLN A 15 -4.57 12.24 2.79
N GLU A 16 -4.57 13.54 3.08
CA GLU A 16 -3.39 14.40 2.93
C GLU A 16 -2.76 14.72 4.30
N ALA A 17 -1.42 14.77 4.34
CA ALA A 17 -0.66 15.23 5.49
C ALA A 17 0.62 15.94 5.06
N HIS A 18 1.06 16.92 5.86
CA HIS A 18 2.38 17.52 5.71
C HIS A 18 3.39 16.69 6.50
N ILE A 19 4.45 16.27 5.84
CA ILE A 19 5.54 15.49 6.43
C ILE A 19 6.88 16.15 6.12
N THR A 20 7.84 15.92 7.00
CA THR A 20 9.25 16.25 6.74
C THR A 20 10.01 14.93 6.59
N THR A 21 10.69 14.76 5.47
CA THR A 21 11.48 13.55 5.18
C THR A 21 12.86 13.62 5.84
N TYR A 22 13.59 12.50 5.84
CA TYR A 22 14.90 12.38 6.49
C TYR A 22 15.94 13.41 5.99
N ASP A 23 15.80 13.85 4.75
CA ASP A 23 16.67 14.87 4.13
C ASP A 23 16.22 16.31 4.42
N GLY A 24 15.27 16.49 5.33
CA GLY A 24 14.76 17.79 5.77
C GLY A 24 13.79 18.47 4.80
N LYS A 25 13.34 17.78 3.74
CA LYS A 25 12.38 18.34 2.81
C LYS A 25 10.95 18.19 3.29
N ASN A 26 10.13 19.20 3.00
CA ASN A 26 8.70 19.17 3.28
C ASN A 26 7.94 18.65 2.07
N HIS A 27 7.09 17.65 2.29
CA HIS A 27 6.23 17.05 1.28
C HIS A 27 4.77 17.02 1.75
N THR A 28 3.85 16.99 0.79
CA THR A 28 2.45 16.64 1.04
C THR A 28 2.26 15.19 0.70
N LEU A 29 2.14 14.36 1.73
CA LEU A 29 1.82 12.95 1.63
C LEU A 29 0.35 12.79 1.22
N LYS A 30 0.05 11.79 0.35
CA LYS A 30 -1.30 11.50 -0.16
C LYS A 30 -1.58 10.00 -0.15
N ASN A 31 -2.20 9.50 0.91
CA ASN A 31 -2.74 8.15 0.87
C ASN A 31 -4.07 8.13 0.12
N ILE A 32 -4.29 7.13 -0.72
CA ILE A 32 -5.52 6.99 -1.51
C ILE A 32 -6.30 5.80 -1.00
N ILE A 33 -7.54 6.02 -0.58
CA ILE A 33 -8.42 5.00 0.00
C ILE A 33 -9.63 4.81 -0.90
N ALA A 34 -9.90 3.58 -1.33
CA ALA A 34 -11.09 3.22 -2.09
C ALA A 34 -11.88 2.12 -1.36
N SER A 35 -13.12 2.43 -0.97
CA SER A 35 -13.97 1.53 -0.19
C SER A 35 -15.01 0.85 -1.07
N PHE A 36 -15.17 -0.47 -0.91
CA PHE A 36 -16.21 -1.29 -1.52
C PHE A 36 -17.09 -1.89 -0.44
N SER A 37 -18.41 -1.89 -0.64
CA SER A 37 -19.40 -2.26 0.38
C SER A 37 -19.10 -1.57 1.73
N PRO A 38 -19.08 -0.20 1.77
CA PRO A 38 -18.61 0.59 2.92
C PRO A 38 -19.49 0.44 4.16
N ASP A 39 -20.72 -0.02 4.00
CA ASP A 39 -21.70 -0.31 5.04
C ASP A 39 -21.43 -1.61 5.80
N LYS A 40 -20.56 -2.47 5.29
CA LYS A 40 -20.25 -3.75 5.91
C LYS A 40 -19.16 -3.62 6.99
N ASN A 41 -19.51 -4.00 8.24
CA ASN A 41 -18.57 -4.04 9.35
C ASN A 41 -17.58 -5.22 9.26
N ASN A 42 -18.01 -6.36 8.68
CA ASN A 42 -17.12 -7.47 8.39
C ASN A 42 -16.26 -7.10 7.17
N ARG A 43 -15.04 -6.64 7.38
CA ARG A 43 -14.19 -6.12 6.32
C ARG A 43 -12.74 -6.57 6.39
N ILE A 44 -12.05 -6.46 5.28
CA ILE A 44 -10.61 -6.63 5.13
C ILE A 44 -10.00 -5.39 4.47
N ALA A 45 -8.69 -5.24 4.59
CA ALA A 45 -7.93 -4.21 3.90
C ALA A 45 -6.94 -4.81 2.91
N LEU A 46 -6.77 -4.15 1.77
CA LEU A 46 -5.76 -4.49 0.76
C LEU A 46 -4.83 -3.29 0.61
N PHE A 47 -3.53 -3.53 0.63
CA PHE A 47 -2.52 -2.48 0.66
C PHE A 47 -1.53 -2.62 -0.49
N ALA A 48 -1.04 -1.49 -0.96
CA ALA A 48 0.19 -1.34 -1.73
C ALA A 48 0.74 0.07 -1.47
N HIS A 49 2.01 0.33 -1.76
CA HIS A 49 2.48 1.70 -1.90
C HIS A 49 2.40 2.14 -3.36
N TRP A 50 2.32 3.45 -3.61
CA TRP A 50 2.16 3.98 -4.96
C TRP A 50 3.27 4.94 -5.38
N ASP A 51 4.11 5.35 -4.44
CA ASP A 51 5.35 6.06 -4.69
C ASP A 51 6.44 5.11 -5.21
N SER A 52 7.56 5.65 -5.59
CA SER A 52 8.76 4.92 -5.96
C SER A 52 9.99 5.61 -5.39
N ARG A 53 11.06 4.85 -5.21
CA ARG A 53 12.34 5.38 -4.74
C ARG A 53 12.81 6.55 -5.60
N HIS A 54 13.07 7.69 -4.99
CA HIS A 54 13.46 8.92 -5.67
C HIS A 54 14.92 8.92 -6.15
N ILE A 55 15.73 8.01 -5.67
CA ILE A 55 17.14 7.81 -6.04
C ILE A 55 17.43 6.33 -6.23
N ALA A 56 18.30 6.00 -7.17
CA ALA A 56 18.77 4.63 -7.42
C ALA A 56 20.03 4.33 -6.60
N ASP A 57 19.97 4.49 -5.29
CA ASP A 57 21.10 4.40 -4.35
C ASP A 57 21.89 3.09 -4.39
N HIS A 58 21.26 1.99 -4.85
CA HIS A 58 21.91 0.71 -5.10
C HIS A 58 22.44 0.52 -6.54
N ASP A 59 22.20 1.48 -7.44
CA ASP A 59 22.75 1.44 -8.80
C ASP A 59 24.26 1.73 -8.78
N THR A 60 25.01 1.13 -9.69
CA THR A 60 26.48 1.30 -9.77
C THR A 60 26.88 2.56 -10.55
N GLU A 61 26.04 3.00 -11.49
CA GLU A 61 26.36 4.07 -12.45
C GLU A 61 25.48 5.31 -12.25
N ASN A 62 24.18 5.13 -11.99
CA ASN A 62 23.19 6.21 -12.00
C ASN A 62 22.52 6.41 -10.62
N LYS A 63 23.29 6.41 -9.56
CA LYS A 63 22.78 6.46 -8.16
C LYS A 63 21.81 7.60 -7.85
N ASN A 64 21.94 8.72 -8.55
CA ASN A 64 21.12 9.91 -8.34
C ASN A 64 19.88 9.98 -9.25
N SER A 65 19.67 8.97 -10.09
CA SER A 65 18.50 8.91 -10.96
C SER A 65 17.30 8.31 -10.24
N PRO A 66 16.06 8.75 -10.55
CA PRO A 66 14.87 8.13 -9.97
C PRO A 66 14.67 6.71 -10.50
N ILE A 67 14.04 5.87 -9.71
CA ILE A 67 13.60 4.53 -10.11
C ILE A 67 12.19 4.63 -10.72
N LEU A 68 11.93 3.85 -11.79
CA LEU A 68 10.63 3.86 -12.47
C LEU A 68 9.50 3.20 -11.66
N GLY A 69 9.83 2.35 -10.69
CA GLY A 69 8.88 1.76 -9.77
C GLY A 69 7.86 0.79 -10.39
N ALA A 70 8.19 0.15 -11.54
CA ALA A 70 7.22 -0.73 -12.22
C ALA A 70 6.87 -1.99 -11.44
N ASN A 71 7.83 -2.57 -10.72
CA ASN A 71 7.60 -3.71 -9.82
C ASN A 71 7.41 -3.22 -8.39
N ASP A 72 8.29 -2.37 -7.92
CA ASP A 72 8.29 -1.76 -6.61
C ASP A 72 7.31 -0.56 -6.60
N GLY A 73 6.23 -0.70 -5.87
CA GLY A 73 5.02 0.10 -5.88
C GLY A 73 4.06 -0.22 -7.02
N GLY A 74 4.48 -0.08 -8.28
CA GLY A 74 3.61 -0.16 -9.44
C GLY A 74 2.88 -1.49 -9.63
N SER A 75 3.51 -2.61 -9.29
CA SER A 75 2.91 -3.94 -9.47
C SER A 75 1.75 -4.19 -8.51
N GLY A 76 1.91 -3.87 -7.24
CA GLY A 76 0.85 -3.97 -6.23
C GLY A 76 -0.35 -3.10 -6.59
N VAL A 77 -0.09 -1.84 -6.99
CA VAL A 77 -1.12 -0.91 -7.48
C VAL A 77 -1.88 -1.49 -8.67
N GLY A 78 -1.18 -2.07 -9.65
CA GLY A 78 -1.80 -2.67 -10.83
C GLY A 78 -2.77 -3.80 -10.49
N VAL A 79 -2.37 -4.70 -9.58
CA VAL A 79 -3.23 -5.78 -9.08
C VAL A 79 -4.45 -5.22 -8.35
N LEU A 80 -4.26 -4.23 -7.47
CA LEU A 80 -5.36 -3.65 -6.70
C LEU A 80 -6.35 -2.87 -7.58
N LEU A 81 -5.90 -2.21 -8.64
CA LEU A 81 -6.78 -1.60 -9.63
C LEU A 81 -7.62 -2.64 -10.38
N GLU A 82 -7.04 -3.79 -10.72
CA GLU A 82 -7.81 -4.88 -11.35
C GLU A 82 -8.84 -5.48 -10.38
N ILE A 83 -8.48 -5.67 -9.12
CA ILE A 83 -9.42 -6.10 -8.07
C ILE A 83 -10.58 -5.09 -7.95
N ALA A 84 -10.28 -3.79 -7.91
CA ALA A 84 -11.28 -2.73 -7.88
C ALA A 84 -12.22 -2.79 -9.11
N ARG A 85 -11.66 -3.03 -10.30
CA ARG A 85 -12.45 -3.22 -11.52
C ARG A 85 -13.36 -4.45 -11.45
N GLN A 86 -12.93 -5.54 -10.84
CA GLN A 86 -13.80 -6.70 -10.63
C GLN A 86 -14.92 -6.38 -9.63
N PHE A 87 -14.61 -5.67 -8.54
CA PHE A 87 -15.61 -5.26 -7.56
C PHE A 87 -16.64 -4.30 -8.12
N SER A 88 -16.30 -3.43 -9.08
CA SER A 88 -17.27 -2.58 -9.76
C SER A 88 -18.31 -3.35 -10.58
N LYS A 89 -17.96 -4.55 -11.05
CA LYS A 89 -18.89 -5.44 -11.77
C LYS A 89 -19.75 -6.28 -10.82
N LYS A 90 -19.20 -6.64 -9.66
CA LYS A 90 -19.87 -7.44 -8.66
C LYS A 90 -19.35 -7.08 -7.27
N ASN A 91 -20.16 -6.36 -6.51
CA ASN A 91 -19.81 -5.96 -5.15
C ASN A 91 -19.39 -7.14 -4.28
N PRO A 92 -18.32 -7.00 -3.49
CA PRO A 92 -17.92 -8.02 -2.54
C PRO A 92 -18.98 -8.21 -1.45
N LYS A 93 -19.10 -9.44 -0.93
CA LYS A 93 -20.05 -9.77 0.15
C LYS A 93 -19.64 -9.19 1.51
N ILE A 94 -18.38 -8.80 1.66
CA ILE A 94 -17.80 -8.15 2.85
C ILE A 94 -17.33 -6.76 2.47
N GLY A 95 -17.06 -5.91 3.44
CA GLY A 95 -16.38 -4.64 3.21
C GLY A 95 -14.93 -4.87 2.77
N VAL A 96 -14.46 -4.11 1.78
CA VAL A 96 -13.06 -4.12 1.35
C VAL A 96 -12.61 -2.69 1.19
N ASP A 97 -11.52 -2.34 1.85
CA ASP A 97 -10.83 -1.07 1.64
C ASP A 97 -9.51 -1.35 0.91
N ILE A 98 -9.30 -0.68 -0.21
CA ILE A 98 -8.03 -0.64 -0.91
C ILE A 98 -7.34 0.64 -0.50
N ILE A 99 -6.15 0.55 0.06
CA ILE A 99 -5.39 1.68 0.56
C ILE A 99 -4.02 1.70 -0.10
N LEU A 100 -3.76 2.76 -0.85
CA LEU A 100 -2.46 2.99 -1.45
C LEU A 100 -1.70 4.00 -0.60
N PHE A 101 -0.59 3.56 -0.04
CA PHE A 101 0.28 4.39 0.80
C PHE A 101 1.27 5.19 -0.04
N ASP A 102 1.54 6.41 0.41
CA ASP A 102 2.54 7.31 -0.16
C ASP A 102 3.80 7.31 0.70
N ALA A 103 4.93 7.71 0.12
CA ALA A 103 6.21 7.88 0.80
C ALA A 103 6.64 6.64 1.62
N GLU A 104 6.43 5.45 1.07
CA GLU A 104 6.96 4.21 1.59
C GLU A 104 8.47 4.16 1.39
N ASP A 105 8.91 4.48 0.18
CA ASP A 105 10.28 4.36 -0.31
C ASP A 105 11.14 5.62 -0.08
N TYR A 106 10.65 6.61 0.64
CA TYR A 106 11.39 7.85 0.92
C TYR A 106 12.19 7.80 2.23
N GLY A 107 12.78 6.63 2.55
CA GLY A 107 13.55 6.44 3.76
C GLY A 107 15.05 6.73 3.62
N ASP A 108 15.73 6.93 4.76
CA ASP A 108 17.18 7.12 4.82
C ASP A 108 17.92 5.78 4.61
N PRO A 109 18.68 5.62 3.52
CA PRO A 109 19.41 4.38 3.24
C PRO A 109 20.57 4.15 4.20
N ASN A 110 21.02 5.17 4.95
CA ASN A 110 22.14 5.10 5.87
C ASN A 110 21.71 4.90 7.33
N SER A 111 20.42 4.94 7.61
CA SER A 111 19.90 4.75 8.96
C SER A 111 19.45 3.31 9.18
N SER A 112 19.80 2.74 10.33
CA SER A 112 19.23 1.48 10.81
C SER A 112 17.83 1.67 11.41
N GLU A 113 17.42 2.91 11.65
CA GLU A 113 16.12 3.24 12.24
C GLU A 113 15.03 3.23 11.15
N PRO A 114 13.94 2.47 11.35
CA PRO A 114 12.89 2.33 10.34
C PRO A 114 11.99 3.56 10.23
N ASP A 115 12.09 4.51 11.14
CA ASP A 115 11.13 5.63 11.28
C ASP A 115 11.05 6.55 10.08
N SER A 116 12.07 6.58 9.23
CA SER A 116 12.09 7.39 8.01
C SER A 116 11.36 6.75 6.83
N TRP A 117 11.03 5.46 6.90
CA TRP A 117 10.36 4.68 5.87
C TRP A 117 8.86 4.56 6.11
N CYS A 118 8.10 4.18 5.11
CA CYS A 118 6.67 3.86 5.24
C CYS A 118 5.83 5.00 5.83
N LEU A 119 6.16 6.26 5.55
CA LEU A 119 5.56 7.43 6.20
C LEU A 119 4.04 7.49 6.02
N GLY A 120 3.53 7.08 4.85
CA GLY A 120 2.09 7.02 4.58
C GLY A 120 1.35 6.04 5.48
N SER A 121 1.86 4.84 5.62
CA SER A 121 1.24 3.83 6.49
C SER A 121 1.39 4.17 7.97
N GLN A 122 2.51 4.79 8.37
CA GLN A 122 2.70 5.33 9.73
C GLN A 122 1.65 6.40 10.04
N TYR A 123 1.44 7.35 9.10
CA TYR A 123 0.43 8.40 9.29
C TYR A 123 -0.97 7.80 9.39
N TRP A 124 -1.34 6.92 8.45
CA TRP A 124 -2.65 6.28 8.43
C TRP A 124 -2.92 5.45 9.69
N SER A 125 -1.93 4.74 10.22
CA SER A 125 -2.09 3.93 11.44
C SER A 125 -2.47 4.78 12.67
N LYS A 126 -1.98 6.01 12.72
CA LYS A 126 -2.29 6.99 13.78
C LYS A 126 -3.59 7.77 13.51
N ASN A 127 -3.95 7.91 12.23
CA ASN A 127 -5.08 8.71 11.75
C ASN A 127 -5.89 7.91 10.72
N PRO A 128 -6.55 6.81 11.10
CA PRO A 128 -7.31 6.03 10.14
C PRO A 128 -8.46 6.84 9.54
N HIS A 129 -8.77 6.58 8.28
CA HIS A 129 -9.80 7.30 7.51
C HIS A 129 -11.23 7.18 8.06
N LYS A 130 -11.46 6.27 8.98
CA LYS A 130 -12.72 6.12 9.71
C LYS A 130 -12.45 6.03 11.20
N SER A 131 -13.25 6.71 11.99
CA SER A 131 -13.24 6.55 13.46
C SER A 131 -13.48 5.08 13.82
N ASN A 132 -12.69 4.55 14.74
CA ASN A 132 -12.74 3.14 15.17
C ASN A 132 -12.61 2.14 14.00
N TYR A 133 -11.80 2.46 13.00
CA TYR A 133 -11.55 1.58 11.88
C TYR A 133 -11.04 0.22 12.34
N HIS A 134 -11.68 -0.84 11.85
CA HIS A 134 -11.27 -2.20 12.13
C HIS A 134 -11.40 -3.08 10.88
N ALA A 135 -10.30 -3.64 10.43
CA ALA A 135 -10.27 -4.71 9.44
C ALA A 135 -9.86 -6.03 10.13
N ARG A 136 -10.48 -7.13 9.76
CA ARG A 136 -10.14 -8.45 10.32
C ARG A 136 -8.69 -8.85 10.05
N TYR A 137 -8.18 -8.46 8.91
CA TYR A 137 -6.79 -8.57 8.49
C TYR A 137 -6.54 -7.68 7.27
N GLY A 138 -5.28 -7.45 6.99
CA GLY A 138 -4.82 -6.79 5.78
C GLY A 138 -3.95 -7.70 4.93
N ILE A 139 -3.89 -7.42 3.63
CA ILE A 139 -2.97 -8.07 2.68
C ILE A 139 -2.21 -6.95 1.98
N LEU A 140 -0.89 -6.92 2.15
CA LEU A 140 0.00 -6.02 1.44
C LEU A 140 0.52 -6.72 0.19
N LEU A 141 0.47 -6.01 -0.94
CA LEU A 141 1.04 -6.43 -2.22
C LEU A 141 2.21 -5.51 -2.56
N ASP A 142 3.39 -6.08 -2.51
CA ASP A 142 4.63 -5.40 -2.80
C ASP A 142 5.51 -6.27 -3.69
N MET A 143 6.12 -5.68 -4.73
CA MET A 143 7.01 -6.33 -5.69
C MET A 143 6.46 -7.64 -6.29
N VAL A 144 5.17 -7.64 -6.70
CA VAL A 144 4.44 -8.87 -7.10
C VAL A 144 4.50 -9.22 -8.60
N ALA A 145 5.26 -8.48 -9.41
CA ALA A 145 5.31 -8.69 -10.86
C ALA A 145 6.68 -9.08 -11.42
N ALA A 146 7.62 -9.48 -10.58
CA ALA A 146 8.91 -9.96 -11.07
C ALA A 146 8.74 -11.27 -11.85
N LYS A 147 9.48 -11.44 -12.97
CA LYS A 147 9.47 -12.68 -13.75
C LYS A 147 9.92 -13.85 -12.87
N ASN A 148 9.11 -14.91 -12.85
CA ASN A 148 9.34 -16.11 -12.03
C ASN A 148 9.43 -15.81 -10.52
N ALA A 149 8.71 -14.80 -10.04
CA ALA A 149 8.67 -14.47 -8.62
C ALA A 149 8.22 -15.67 -7.77
N THR A 150 8.91 -15.88 -6.66
CA THR A 150 8.51 -16.83 -5.63
C THR A 150 8.13 -16.04 -4.39
N PHE A 151 6.90 -16.25 -3.92
CA PHE A 151 6.38 -15.55 -2.74
C PHE A 151 6.62 -16.41 -1.49
N TYR A 152 7.49 -15.94 -0.63
CA TYR A 152 7.77 -16.57 0.67
C TYR A 152 6.83 -16.02 1.75
N TRP A 153 6.73 -16.76 2.85
CA TRP A 153 6.06 -16.25 4.04
C TRP A 153 6.91 -15.13 4.65
N GLU A 154 6.33 -13.94 4.70
CA GLU A 154 6.96 -12.80 5.32
C GLU A 154 7.01 -12.99 6.86
N GLY A 155 8.10 -12.53 7.51
CA GLY A 155 8.42 -12.84 8.90
C GLY A 155 7.39 -12.32 9.90
N TYR A 156 7.00 -11.05 9.81
CA TYR A 156 5.99 -10.46 10.70
C TYR A 156 4.60 -11.05 10.47
N SER A 157 4.24 -11.32 9.22
CA SER A 157 2.99 -11.99 8.86
C SER A 157 2.92 -13.39 9.47
N ASN A 158 4.04 -14.13 9.44
CA ASN A 158 4.12 -15.45 10.09
C ASN A 158 4.01 -15.36 11.61
N TYR A 159 4.56 -14.32 12.22
CA TYR A 159 4.51 -14.12 13.67
C TYR A 159 3.13 -13.67 14.16
N TYR A 160 2.55 -12.64 13.52
CA TYR A 160 1.32 -11.99 14.01
C TYR A 160 0.03 -12.54 13.38
N ALA A 161 0.09 -13.09 12.16
CA ALA A 161 -1.08 -13.43 11.36
C ALA A 161 -1.01 -14.84 10.74
N LYS A 162 -0.27 -15.78 11.32
CA LYS A 162 -0.04 -17.13 10.80
C LYS A 162 -1.31 -17.84 10.34
N PRO A 163 -2.46 -17.83 11.07
CA PRO A 163 -3.68 -18.48 10.61
C PRO A 163 -4.25 -17.90 9.32
N ILE A 164 -4.06 -16.60 9.09
CA ILE A 164 -4.49 -15.90 7.86
C ILE A 164 -3.53 -16.25 6.72
N LEU A 165 -2.24 -16.22 6.99
CA LEU A 165 -1.19 -16.59 6.05
C LEU A 165 -1.41 -18.02 5.51
N GLU A 166 -1.59 -19.00 6.40
CA GLU A 166 -1.89 -20.39 6.05
C GLU A 166 -3.16 -20.51 5.19
N LYS A 167 -4.21 -19.74 5.51
CA LYS A 167 -5.45 -19.74 4.75
C LYS A 167 -5.27 -19.22 3.33
N ILE A 168 -4.41 -18.21 3.13
CA ILE A 168 -4.12 -17.61 1.81
C ILE A 168 -3.28 -18.56 0.97
N TRP A 169 -2.26 -19.20 1.55
CA TRP A 169 -1.34 -20.09 0.83
C TRP A 169 -1.88 -21.50 0.55
N LYS A 170 -2.93 -21.93 1.26
CA LYS A 170 -3.59 -23.25 1.02
C LYS A 170 -4.56 -23.26 -0.17
N LYS A 171 -4.70 -22.15 -0.90
CA LYS A 171 -5.52 -22.05 -2.10
C LYS A 171 -4.68 -22.09 -3.36
#